data_c9ec6836430057b1e8dc02469f5d07fd
#
_entry.id   c9ec6836430057b1e8dc02469f5d07fd
#
_cell.length_a   1.000
_cell.length_b   1.000
_cell.length_c   1.000
_cell.angle_alpha   90.00
_cell.angle_beta   90.00
_cell.angle_gamma   90.00
#
_symmetry.space_group_name_H-M   'P 1'
#
loop_
_entity.id
_entity.type
_entity.pdbx_description
1 polymer ?
#
loop_
_entity_poly.entity_id
_entity_poly.type
_entity_poly.pdbx_seq_one_letter_code
_entity_poly.pdbx_strand_id
1 'polypeptide(L)'
;MASLARSDVQPAPSPMSEQSAIVGTSLAPVSRSEERLGLLLVFLSALTWSFGGAIARFVDGNDSWTVVFWRSLWAAAFLVGFMLWRDGIRGTMQLFRGMSWPGLAVAVCFGTASSCFVVALTYTTVANVLLMQAGVPLIAALFAWVLFRERVSVATWVAIAAVIAGVAIMVSESLSGDVSPIGGALALLIAVVFALATVITRRFAHVRMTPATCLGAVFAGLFAASQAEGFAVSARDMGFLFAFGAINLGLGLAMFATGARLIPAAFAALLSTFETIFGPVWVWLIHGEVPSARTIVGGAVVFAALLVHIGMEFRRQARSQATAMPAPH
;
A
#
# COMPACT_ATOMS: atom_id res chain seq x y z
N MET A 1 73.03 1.16 42.17
CA MET A 1 72.03 0.10 42.00
C MET A 1 70.69 0.76 41.65
N ALA A 2 70.39 0.88 40.38
CA ALA A 2 69.18 1.53 39.88
C ALA A 2 68.26 0.43 39.22
N SER A 3 67.11 0.21 39.81
CA SER A 3 66.06 -0.69 39.29
C SER A 3 65.21 0.10 38.32
N LEU A 4 65.26 -0.21 37.04
CA LEU A 4 64.40 0.31 35.99
C LEU A 4 63.00 -0.42 36.02
N ALA A 5 61.97 0.33 36.41
CA ALA A 5 60.62 -0.10 36.27
C ALA A 5 60.24 -0.13 34.78
N ARG A 6 59.86 -1.29 34.23
CA ARG A 6 59.24 -1.45 32.93
C ARG A 6 57.78 -0.96 33.01
N SER A 7 57.45 0.08 32.29
CA SER A 7 56.08 0.51 32.02
C SER A 7 55.48 -0.40 30.92
N ASP A 8 54.52 -1.23 31.30
CA ASP A 8 53.70 -1.99 30.35
C ASP A 8 52.80 -1.02 29.53
N VAL A 9 53.24 -0.70 28.34
CA VAL A 9 52.40 0.01 27.35
C VAL A 9 51.53 -1.02 26.68
N GLN A 10 50.25 -1.06 27.02
CA GLN A 10 49.28 -1.82 26.27
C GLN A 10 49.15 -1.27 24.83
N PRO A 11 49.24 -2.11 23.79
CA PRO A 11 49.05 -1.66 22.42
C PRO A 11 47.61 -1.17 22.21
N ALA A 12 47.49 -0.04 21.53
CA ALA A 12 46.19 0.53 21.14
C ALA A 12 45.38 -0.47 20.29
N PRO A 13 44.07 -0.60 20.50
CA PRO A 13 43.25 -1.51 19.70
C PRO A 13 43.30 -1.13 18.22
N SER A 14 43.47 -2.13 17.38
CA SER A 14 43.54 -1.95 15.93
C SER A 14 42.23 -1.43 15.36
N PRO A 15 42.21 -0.60 14.31
CA PRO A 15 40.99 -0.01 13.73
C PRO A 15 40.02 -1.06 13.13
N MET A 16 40.47 -2.29 12.98
CA MET A 16 39.60 -3.41 12.55
C MET A 16 38.66 -3.93 13.65
N SER A 17 38.97 -3.68 14.94
CA SER A 17 38.10 -4.11 16.05
C SER A 17 36.92 -3.17 16.30
N GLU A 18 37.04 -1.89 15.95
CA GLU A 18 35.95 -0.92 16.04
C GLU A 18 34.95 -1.05 14.89
N GLN A 19 35.38 -1.44 13.68
CA GLN A 19 34.47 -1.68 12.55
C GLN A 19 33.62 -2.93 12.72
N SER A 20 34.09 -3.94 13.46
CA SER A 20 33.31 -5.14 13.78
C SER A 20 32.21 -4.90 14.82
N ALA A 21 32.34 -3.88 15.66
CA ALA A 21 31.39 -3.52 16.69
C ALA A 21 30.18 -2.74 16.14
N ILE A 22 30.30 -2.12 14.96
CA ILE A 22 29.22 -1.31 14.35
C ILE A 22 28.27 -2.14 13.44
N VAL A 23 28.70 -3.34 13.02
CA VAL A 23 27.90 -4.22 12.14
C VAL A 23 26.93 -5.12 12.92
N GLY A 24 26.95 -5.11 14.24
CA GLY A 24 26.25 -6.04 15.11
C GLY A 24 24.96 -5.50 15.77
N THR A 25 24.24 -4.50 15.23
CA THR A 25 22.87 -4.27 15.64
C THR A 25 21.95 -5.31 14.96
N SER A 26 22.05 -6.54 15.39
CA SER A 26 21.03 -7.57 15.23
C SER A 26 19.75 -7.00 15.82
N LEU A 27 18.80 -6.61 14.94
CA LEU A 27 17.43 -6.36 15.36
C LEU A 27 16.98 -7.61 16.15
N ALA A 28 16.61 -7.42 17.42
CA ALA A 28 16.12 -8.50 18.24
C ALA A 28 15.03 -9.27 17.47
N PRO A 29 15.03 -10.59 17.48
CA PRO A 29 14.02 -11.37 16.75
C PRO A 29 12.64 -10.95 17.25
N VAL A 30 11.76 -10.58 16.31
CA VAL A 30 10.36 -10.21 16.59
C VAL A 30 9.74 -11.38 17.39
N SER A 31 9.15 -11.07 18.52
CA SER A 31 8.55 -12.11 19.37
C SER A 31 7.35 -12.75 18.64
N ARG A 32 7.03 -14.01 18.95
CA ARG A 32 5.86 -14.69 18.38
C ARG A 32 4.54 -13.96 18.64
N SER A 33 4.44 -13.21 19.73
CA SER A 33 3.28 -12.38 20.06
C SER A 33 3.19 -11.15 19.16
N GLU A 34 4.31 -10.50 18.86
CA GLU A 34 4.37 -9.37 17.95
C GLU A 34 4.07 -9.78 16.50
N GLU A 35 4.58 -10.94 16.08
CA GLU A 35 4.28 -11.49 14.76
C GLU A 35 2.78 -11.78 14.60
N ARG A 36 2.13 -12.40 15.61
CA ARG A 36 0.68 -12.63 15.61
C ARG A 36 -0.11 -11.32 15.59
N LEU A 37 0.33 -10.31 16.34
CA LEU A 37 -0.27 -8.98 16.32
C LEU A 37 -0.12 -8.34 14.93
N GLY A 38 1.04 -8.48 14.30
CA GLY A 38 1.29 -8.00 12.95
C GLY A 38 0.35 -8.63 11.91
N LEU A 39 0.19 -9.96 11.95
CA LEU A 39 -0.74 -10.69 11.09
C LEU A 39 -2.18 -10.21 11.29
N LEU A 40 -2.62 -10.07 12.54
CA LEU A 40 -3.97 -9.61 12.86
C LEU A 40 -4.21 -8.18 12.37
N LEU A 41 -3.28 -7.25 12.59
CA LEU A 41 -3.42 -5.86 12.18
C LEU A 41 -3.48 -5.71 10.65
N VAL A 42 -2.64 -6.45 9.92
CA VAL A 42 -2.66 -6.41 8.44
C VAL A 42 -3.94 -7.05 7.90
N PHE A 43 -4.40 -8.15 8.47
CA PHE A 43 -5.67 -8.75 8.08
C PHE A 43 -6.86 -7.82 8.34
N LEU A 44 -6.94 -7.22 9.53
CA LEU A 44 -7.99 -6.26 9.87
C LEU A 44 -7.94 -5.02 8.98
N SER A 45 -6.75 -4.56 8.61
CA SER A 45 -6.57 -3.47 7.64
C SER A 45 -7.17 -3.84 6.27
N ALA A 46 -6.83 -5.00 5.72
CA ALA A 46 -7.37 -5.48 4.46
C ALA A 46 -8.90 -5.65 4.50
N LEU A 47 -9.41 -6.20 5.62
CA LEU A 47 -10.85 -6.31 5.85
C LEU A 47 -11.52 -4.93 5.92
N THR A 48 -10.91 -3.98 6.62
CA THR A 48 -11.43 -2.60 6.71
C THR A 48 -11.46 -1.93 5.34
N TRP A 49 -10.39 -2.04 4.56
CA TRP A 49 -10.32 -1.48 3.22
C TRP A 49 -11.32 -2.13 2.24
N SER A 50 -11.60 -3.42 2.39
CA SER A 50 -12.55 -4.13 1.53
C SER A 50 -13.96 -3.55 1.55
N PHE A 51 -14.37 -2.86 2.64
CA PHE A 51 -15.65 -2.17 2.70
C PHE A 51 -15.69 -0.85 1.92
N GLY A 52 -14.54 -0.34 1.43
CA GLY A 52 -14.45 0.97 0.79
C GLY A 52 -15.42 1.16 -0.37
N GLY A 53 -15.52 0.17 -1.26
CA GLY A 53 -16.46 0.20 -2.38
C GLY A 53 -17.92 0.20 -1.94
N ALA A 54 -18.26 -0.63 -0.96
CA ALA A 54 -19.62 -0.69 -0.42
C ALA A 54 -20.02 0.62 0.28
N ILE A 55 -19.09 1.23 1.04
CA ILE A 55 -19.35 2.53 1.69
C ILE A 55 -19.52 3.62 0.63
N ALA A 56 -18.71 3.63 -0.42
CA ALA A 56 -18.80 4.60 -1.50
C ALA A 56 -20.19 4.57 -2.19
N ARG A 57 -20.77 3.39 -2.38
CA ARG A 57 -22.11 3.23 -2.98
C ARG A 57 -23.25 3.76 -2.10
N PHE A 58 -23.08 3.90 -0.80
CA PHE A 58 -24.10 4.53 0.08
C PHE A 58 -24.18 6.04 -0.08
N VAL A 59 -23.13 6.70 -0.57
CA VAL A 59 -23.07 8.14 -0.85
C VAL A 59 -23.19 8.44 -2.35
N ASP A 60 -23.56 7.44 -3.14
CA ASP A 60 -23.84 7.58 -4.57
C ASP A 60 -25.00 8.56 -4.77
N GLY A 61 -24.88 9.48 -5.72
CA GLY A 61 -25.83 10.59 -5.89
C GLY A 61 -25.31 11.95 -5.40
N ASN A 62 -24.24 11.99 -4.60
CA ASN A 62 -23.49 13.21 -4.35
C ASN A 62 -22.47 13.43 -5.48
N ASP A 63 -22.09 14.71 -5.69
CA ASP A 63 -20.96 15.02 -6.57
C ASP A 63 -19.68 14.29 -6.10
N SER A 64 -19.00 13.62 -7.03
CA SER A 64 -17.81 12.83 -6.73
C SER A 64 -16.70 13.62 -6.04
N TRP A 65 -16.56 14.91 -6.38
CA TRP A 65 -15.55 15.76 -5.75
C TRP A 65 -15.92 16.15 -4.32
N THR A 66 -17.20 16.33 -4.05
CA THR A 66 -17.73 16.50 -2.68
C THR A 66 -17.42 15.25 -1.83
N VAL A 67 -17.58 14.05 -2.38
CA VAL A 67 -17.23 12.79 -1.72
C VAL A 67 -15.71 12.70 -1.48
N VAL A 68 -14.89 13.02 -2.49
CA VAL A 68 -13.42 13.05 -2.35
C VAL A 68 -13.00 14.03 -1.27
N PHE A 69 -13.60 15.23 -1.24
CA PHE A 69 -13.27 16.27 -0.25
C PHE A 69 -13.50 15.77 1.18
N TRP A 70 -14.72 15.35 1.51
CA TRP A 70 -15.05 14.92 2.86
C TRP A 70 -14.30 13.66 3.29
N ARG A 71 -14.20 12.67 2.40
CA ARG A 71 -13.39 11.46 2.64
C ARG A 71 -11.94 11.82 2.98
N SER A 72 -11.34 12.70 2.20
CA SER A 72 -9.95 13.13 2.37
C SER A 72 -9.76 13.93 3.65
N LEU A 73 -10.70 14.80 3.98
CA LEU A 73 -10.68 15.59 5.22
C LEU A 73 -10.71 14.68 6.46
N TRP A 74 -11.63 13.71 6.50
CA TRP A 74 -11.72 12.76 7.60
C TRP A 74 -10.50 11.83 7.69
N ALA A 75 -9.97 11.40 6.56
CA ALA A 75 -8.75 10.60 6.52
C ALA A 75 -7.54 11.40 7.04
N ALA A 76 -7.36 12.64 6.59
CA ALA A 76 -6.27 13.50 7.03
C ALA A 76 -6.39 13.81 8.53
N ALA A 77 -7.60 14.16 9.01
CA ALA A 77 -7.85 14.43 10.42
C ALA A 77 -7.53 13.21 11.30
N PHE A 78 -7.97 12.01 10.89
CA PHE A 78 -7.65 10.76 11.60
C PHE A 78 -6.15 10.50 11.63
N LEU A 79 -5.46 10.59 10.50
CA LEU A 79 -4.03 10.31 10.41
C LEU A 79 -3.18 11.30 11.20
N VAL A 80 -3.55 12.59 11.18
CA VAL A 80 -2.91 13.59 12.05
C VAL A 80 -3.14 13.24 13.51
N GLY A 81 -4.39 12.96 13.92
CA GLY A 81 -4.72 12.54 15.28
C GLY A 81 -3.95 11.30 15.72
N PHE A 82 -3.86 10.30 14.85
CA PHE A 82 -3.09 9.07 15.11
C PHE A 82 -1.58 9.35 15.29
N MET A 83 -1.00 10.19 14.44
CA MET A 83 0.43 10.57 14.58
C MET A 83 0.67 11.38 15.86
N LEU A 84 -0.23 12.31 16.19
CA LEU A 84 -0.15 13.09 17.43
C LEU A 84 -0.26 12.21 18.68
N TRP A 85 -1.15 11.22 18.65
CA TRP A 85 -1.31 10.27 19.76
C TRP A 85 -0.09 9.37 19.94
N ARG A 86 0.47 8.88 18.82
CA ARG A 86 1.58 7.91 18.86
C ARG A 86 2.95 8.56 19.04
N ASP A 87 3.23 9.64 18.31
CA ASP A 87 4.57 10.24 18.20
C ASP A 87 4.64 11.62 18.92
N GLY A 88 3.50 12.14 19.40
CA GLY A 88 3.40 13.48 19.98
C GLY A 88 3.59 14.61 18.97
N ILE A 89 3.44 15.85 19.39
CA ILE A 89 3.53 17.03 18.49
C ILE A 89 4.93 17.13 17.86
N ARG A 90 5.98 16.97 18.66
CA ARG A 90 7.38 17.09 18.18
C ARG A 90 7.73 15.97 17.21
N GLY A 91 7.32 14.73 17.53
CA GLY A 91 7.53 13.57 16.66
C GLY A 91 6.79 13.71 15.34
N THR A 92 5.51 14.12 15.38
CA THR A 92 4.72 14.36 14.16
C THR A 92 5.37 15.42 13.27
N MET A 93 5.83 16.54 13.85
CA MET A 93 6.52 17.58 13.07
C MET A 93 7.84 17.08 12.45
N GLN A 94 8.59 16.24 13.17
CA GLN A 94 9.80 15.62 12.64
C GLN A 94 9.50 14.66 11.48
N LEU A 95 8.40 13.91 11.54
CA LEU A 95 7.96 13.03 10.46
C LEU A 95 7.69 13.80 9.17
N PHE A 96 7.01 14.95 9.25
CA PHE A 96 6.77 15.80 8.08
C PHE A 96 8.03 16.50 7.58
N ARG A 97 8.88 17.00 8.49
CA ARG A 97 10.15 17.63 8.10
C ARG A 97 11.15 16.66 7.49
N GLY A 98 11.17 15.41 7.96
CA GLY A 98 12.01 14.34 7.41
C GLY A 98 11.51 13.78 6.07
N MET A 99 10.32 14.21 5.63
CA MET A 99 9.71 13.78 4.38
C MET A 99 10.33 14.57 3.21
N SER A 100 11.42 14.04 2.64
CA SER A 100 12.09 14.61 1.48
C SER A 100 11.25 14.41 0.19
N TRP A 101 11.81 14.76 -0.99
CA TRP A 101 11.11 14.64 -2.27
C TRP A 101 10.45 13.27 -2.53
N PRO A 102 11.02 12.09 -2.12
CA PRO A 102 10.32 10.82 -2.32
C PRO A 102 9.01 10.73 -1.55
N GLY A 103 8.95 11.28 -0.34
CA GLY A 103 7.71 11.35 0.43
C GLY A 103 6.65 12.22 -0.23
N LEU A 104 7.07 13.35 -0.84
CA LEU A 104 6.16 14.20 -1.62
C LEU A 104 5.66 13.47 -2.86
N ALA A 105 6.52 12.75 -3.58
CA ALA A 105 6.12 11.95 -4.73
C ALA A 105 5.10 10.85 -4.34
N VAL A 106 5.33 10.15 -3.23
CA VAL A 106 4.37 9.17 -2.68
C VAL A 106 3.05 9.85 -2.31
N ALA A 107 3.08 11.04 -1.70
CA ALA A 107 1.89 11.80 -1.35
C ALA A 107 1.06 12.17 -2.60
N VAL A 108 1.71 12.64 -3.67
CA VAL A 108 1.04 12.94 -4.94
C VAL A 108 0.43 11.67 -5.55
N CYS A 109 1.19 10.58 -5.62
CA CYS A 109 0.68 9.30 -6.12
C CYS A 109 -0.55 8.82 -5.33
N PHE A 110 -0.48 8.90 -4.00
CA PHE A 110 -1.57 8.48 -3.13
C PHE A 110 -2.80 9.38 -3.28
N GLY A 111 -2.62 10.71 -3.30
CA GLY A 111 -3.70 11.66 -3.51
C GLY A 111 -4.39 11.45 -4.85
N THR A 112 -3.63 11.25 -5.93
CA THR A 112 -4.14 10.92 -7.25
C THR A 112 -4.94 9.61 -7.23
N ALA A 113 -4.35 8.53 -6.68
CA ALA A 113 -5.04 7.24 -6.60
C ALA A 113 -6.34 7.33 -5.79
N SER A 114 -6.30 8.03 -4.65
CA SER A 114 -7.45 8.19 -3.77
C SER A 114 -8.60 8.97 -4.43
N SER A 115 -8.28 10.02 -5.17
CA SER A 115 -9.27 10.79 -5.94
C SER A 115 -9.83 9.98 -7.11
N CYS A 116 -8.93 9.37 -7.89
CA CYS A 116 -9.33 8.52 -9.02
C CYS A 116 -10.20 7.34 -8.59
N PHE A 117 -9.98 6.78 -7.39
CA PHE A 117 -10.79 5.68 -6.88
C PHE A 117 -12.27 6.09 -6.77
N VAL A 118 -12.57 7.20 -6.12
CA VAL A 118 -13.94 7.68 -5.97
C VAL A 118 -14.56 8.05 -7.32
N VAL A 119 -13.83 8.80 -8.14
CA VAL A 119 -14.31 9.21 -9.48
C VAL A 119 -14.50 8.00 -10.39
N ALA A 120 -13.63 6.98 -10.33
CA ALA A 120 -13.77 5.77 -11.15
C ALA A 120 -15.08 5.04 -10.87
N LEU A 121 -15.54 5.02 -9.62
CA LEU A 121 -16.78 4.32 -9.23
C LEU A 121 -18.04 4.90 -9.87
N THR A 122 -18.01 6.13 -10.40
CA THR A 122 -19.14 6.67 -11.19
C THR A 122 -19.16 6.16 -12.63
N TYR A 123 -18.08 5.55 -13.10
CA TYR A 123 -17.91 5.08 -14.47
C TYR A 123 -17.73 3.57 -14.59
N THR A 124 -17.42 2.87 -13.50
CA THR A 124 -17.14 1.43 -13.53
C THR A 124 -17.51 0.75 -12.20
N THR A 125 -17.43 -0.57 -12.17
CA THR A 125 -17.71 -1.38 -10.98
C THR A 125 -16.57 -1.39 -9.99
N VAL A 126 -16.88 -1.58 -8.70
CA VAL A 126 -15.89 -1.75 -7.65
C VAL A 126 -14.98 -2.94 -7.95
N ALA A 127 -15.55 -4.04 -8.45
CA ALA A 127 -14.78 -5.22 -8.83
C ALA A 127 -13.72 -4.91 -9.89
N ASN A 128 -14.08 -4.13 -10.93
CA ASN A 128 -13.14 -3.75 -11.99
C ASN A 128 -11.95 -2.97 -11.42
N VAL A 129 -12.20 -1.99 -10.55
CA VAL A 129 -11.14 -1.19 -9.92
C VAL A 129 -10.23 -2.05 -9.04
N LEU A 130 -10.79 -2.86 -8.14
CA LEU A 130 -10.01 -3.67 -7.20
C LEU A 130 -9.23 -4.80 -7.88
N LEU A 131 -9.81 -5.44 -8.89
CA LEU A 131 -9.13 -6.49 -9.65
C LEU A 131 -7.97 -5.94 -10.49
N MET A 132 -8.09 -4.74 -11.07
CA MET A 132 -6.96 -4.06 -11.71
C MET A 132 -5.85 -3.73 -10.69
N GLN A 133 -6.21 -3.30 -9.49
CA GLN A 133 -5.24 -3.02 -8.42
C GLN A 133 -4.51 -4.28 -7.92
N ALA A 134 -5.09 -5.48 -8.06
CA ALA A 134 -4.38 -6.72 -7.77
C ALA A 134 -3.10 -6.90 -8.59
N GLY A 135 -3.00 -6.25 -9.75
CA GLY A 135 -1.80 -6.22 -10.59
C GLY A 135 -0.68 -5.30 -10.09
N VAL A 136 -0.93 -4.43 -9.11
CA VAL A 136 0.03 -3.43 -8.60
C VAL A 136 1.41 -4.01 -8.27
N PRO A 137 1.57 -5.16 -7.58
CA PRO A 137 2.90 -5.70 -7.28
C PRO A 137 3.71 -6.03 -8.53
N LEU A 138 3.06 -6.52 -9.59
CA LEU A 138 3.70 -6.89 -10.84
C LEU A 138 4.03 -5.66 -11.70
N ILE A 139 3.15 -4.66 -11.72
CA ILE A 139 3.44 -3.34 -12.32
C ILE A 139 4.61 -2.67 -11.58
N ALA A 140 4.68 -2.80 -10.25
CA ALA A 140 5.80 -2.30 -9.45
C ALA A 140 7.11 -3.01 -9.80
N ALA A 141 7.10 -4.32 -10.04
CA ALA A 141 8.28 -5.05 -10.51
C ALA A 141 8.76 -4.56 -11.89
N LEU A 142 7.83 -4.24 -12.79
CA LEU A 142 8.14 -3.64 -14.10
C LEU A 142 8.79 -2.26 -13.91
N PHE A 143 8.25 -1.39 -13.06
CA PHE A 143 8.87 -0.09 -12.77
C PHE A 143 10.23 -0.19 -12.10
N ALA A 144 10.42 -1.15 -11.18
CA ALA A 144 11.72 -1.40 -10.55
C ALA A 144 12.78 -1.80 -11.61
N TRP A 145 12.39 -2.59 -12.61
CA TRP A 145 13.24 -2.92 -13.74
C TRP A 145 13.54 -1.70 -14.62
N VAL A 146 12.52 -0.94 -15.02
CA VAL A 146 12.68 0.23 -15.93
C VAL A 146 13.50 1.35 -15.27
N LEU A 147 13.15 1.71 -14.02
CA LEU A 147 13.72 2.89 -13.36
C LEU A 147 15.06 2.59 -12.68
N PHE A 148 15.22 1.39 -12.12
CA PHE A 148 16.38 1.04 -11.29
C PHE A 148 17.20 -0.12 -11.88
N ARG A 149 16.80 -0.68 -13.04
CA ARG A 149 17.44 -1.82 -13.71
C ARG A 149 17.60 -3.04 -12.78
N GLU A 150 16.67 -3.21 -11.85
CA GLU A 150 16.63 -4.39 -10.99
C GLU A 150 16.44 -5.65 -11.86
N ARG A 151 17.16 -6.72 -11.52
CA ARG A 151 17.01 -7.99 -12.24
C ARG A 151 15.67 -8.63 -11.92
N VAL A 152 14.86 -8.82 -12.94
CA VAL A 152 13.55 -9.47 -12.82
C VAL A 152 13.69 -10.94 -13.29
N SER A 153 13.16 -11.87 -12.50
CA SER A 153 13.21 -13.29 -12.84
C SER A 153 12.30 -13.60 -14.04
N VAL A 154 12.59 -14.67 -14.79
CA VAL A 154 11.74 -15.13 -15.90
C VAL A 154 10.32 -15.40 -15.42
N ALA A 155 10.17 -16.00 -14.23
CA ALA A 155 8.87 -16.26 -13.62
C ALA A 155 8.08 -14.97 -13.37
N THR A 156 8.74 -13.89 -12.92
CA THR A 156 8.11 -12.58 -12.74
C THR A 156 7.72 -11.96 -14.08
N TRP A 157 8.52 -12.13 -15.15
CA TRP A 157 8.15 -11.69 -16.50
C TRP A 157 6.90 -12.39 -17.02
N VAL A 158 6.77 -13.70 -16.81
CA VAL A 158 5.55 -14.46 -17.17
C VAL A 158 4.34 -13.92 -16.40
N ALA A 159 4.50 -13.66 -15.09
CA ALA A 159 3.44 -13.08 -14.28
C ALA A 159 3.04 -11.66 -14.75
N ILE A 160 4.00 -10.81 -15.12
CA ILE A 160 3.73 -9.46 -15.69
C ILE A 160 2.96 -9.60 -17.00
N ALA A 161 3.36 -10.50 -17.90
CA ALA A 161 2.65 -10.73 -19.17
C ALA A 161 1.20 -11.21 -18.92
N ALA A 162 0.99 -12.10 -17.95
CA ALA A 162 -0.35 -12.54 -17.55
C ALA A 162 -1.21 -11.41 -17.01
N VAL A 163 -0.65 -10.49 -16.17
CA VAL A 163 -1.36 -9.31 -15.68
C VAL A 163 -1.73 -8.38 -16.84
N ILE A 164 -0.82 -8.12 -17.75
CA ILE A 164 -1.12 -7.28 -18.93
C ILE A 164 -2.27 -7.90 -19.75
N ALA A 165 -2.25 -9.22 -19.97
CA ALA A 165 -3.33 -9.91 -20.67
C ALA A 165 -4.67 -9.82 -19.91
N GLY A 166 -4.67 -10.03 -18.60
CA GLY A 166 -5.88 -9.91 -17.76
C GLY A 166 -6.46 -8.51 -17.78
N VAL A 167 -5.61 -7.48 -17.62
CA VAL A 167 -6.03 -6.06 -17.72
C VAL A 167 -6.56 -5.75 -19.12
N ALA A 168 -5.93 -6.25 -20.18
CA ALA A 168 -6.40 -6.06 -21.56
C ALA A 168 -7.80 -6.69 -21.77
N ILE A 169 -8.09 -7.87 -21.19
CA ILE A 169 -9.42 -8.48 -21.21
C ILE A 169 -10.44 -7.56 -20.49
N MET A 170 -10.11 -7.03 -19.32
CA MET A 170 -10.99 -6.14 -18.55
C MET A 170 -11.27 -4.84 -19.32
N VAL A 171 -10.24 -4.21 -19.89
CA VAL A 171 -10.34 -2.95 -20.65
C VAL A 171 -11.07 -3.17 -21.99
N SER A 172 -11.00 -4.37 -22.59
CA SER A 172 -11.70 -4.67 -23.85
C SER A 172 -13.22 -4.49 -23.79
N GLU A 173 -13.81 -4.54 -22.61
CA GLU A 173 -15.22 -4.24 -22.38
C GLU A 173 -15.56 -2.78 -22.67
N SER A 174 -14.67 -1.86 -22.30
CA SER A 174 -14.83 -0.45 -22.59
C SER A 174 -14.75 -0.13 -24.10
N LEU A 175 -14.04 -1.00 -24.88
CA LEU A 175 -13.94 -0.85 -26.35
C LEU A 175 -15.19 -1.36 -27.07
N SER A 176 -15.98 -2.23 -26.45
CA SER A 176 -17.25 -2.72 -27.03
C SER A 176 -18.45 -1.78 -26.80
N GLY A 177 -18.25 -0.66 -26.10
CA GLY A 177 -19.28 0.36 -25.88
C GLY A 177 -20.22 0.11 -24.71
N ASP A 178 -20.09 -1.03 -24.03
CA ASP A 178 -20.98 -1.40 -22.90
C ASP A 178 -20.61 -0.69 -21.59
N VAL A 179 -19.36 -0.21 -21.46
CA VAL A 179 -18.85 0.47 -20.25
C VAL A 179 -18.04 1.70 -20.67
N SER A 180 -18.10 2.75 -19.87
CA SER A 180 -17.31 3.97 -20.12
C SER A 180 -15.80 3.69 -20.12
N PRO A 181 -15.06 4.07 -21.18
CA PRO A 181 -13.60 3.91 -21.22
C PRO A 181 -12.88 4.73 -20.13
N ILE A 182 -13.53 5.77 -19.61
CA ILE A 182 -13.01 6.62 -18.53
C ILE A 182 -12.81 5.78 -17.25
N GLY A 183 -13.77 4.92 -16.90
CA GLY A 183 -13.67 4.07 -15.72
C GLY A 183 -12.49 3.12 -15.78
N GLY A 184 -12.27 2.46 -16.91
CA GLY A 184 -11.11 1.59 -17.15
C GLY A 184 -9.78 2.35 -17.09
N ALA A 185 -9.72 3.53 -17.72
CA ALA A 185 -8.53 4.38 -17.69
C ALA A 185 -8.19 4.85 -16.28
N LEU A 186 -9.19 5.27 -15.49
CA LEU A 186 -8.99 5.66 -14.10
C LEU A 186 -8.53 4.48 -13.23
N ALA A 187 -9.12 3.30 -13.39
CA ALA A 187 -8.71 2.09 -12.67
C ALA A 187 -7.25 1.70 -12.99
N LEU A 188 -6.86 1.79 -14.26
CA LEU A 188 -5.47 1.57 -14.67
C LEU A 188 -4.53 2.63 -14.10
N LEU A 189 -4.92 3.91 -14.12
CA LEU A 189 -4.14 5.01 -13.53
C LEU A 189 -3.91 4.78 -12.03
N ILE A 190 -4.93 4.34 -11.29
CA ILE A 190 -4.80 3.98 -9.87
C ILE A 190 -3.72 2.90 -9.70
N ALA A 191 -3.77 1.82 -10.47
CA ALA A 191 -2.79 0.74 -10.39
C ALA A 191 -1.36 1.22 -10.70
N VAL A 192 -1.19 2.07 -11.71
CA VAL A 192 0.10 2.65 -12.12
C VAL A 192 0.68 3.53 -11.02
N VAL A 193 -0.09 4.48 -10.46
CA VAL A 193 0.42 5.41 -9.44
C VAL A 193 0.66 4.69 -8.10
N PHE A 194 -0.13 3.68 -7.74
CA PHE A 194 0.17 2.84 -6.57
C PHE A 194 1.44 2.00 -6.76
N ALA A 195 1.64 1.46 -7.95
CA ALA A 195 2.87 0.74 -8.27
C ALA A 195 4.09 1.66 -8.17
N LEU A 196 4.00 2.90 -8.68
CA LEU A 196 5.05 3.89 -8.57
C LEU A 196 5.32 4.27 -7.11
N ALA A 197 4.28 4.53 -6.31
CA ALA A 197 4.40 4.81 -4.88
C ALA A 197 5.08 3.65 -4.14
N THR A 198 4.73 2.41 -4.47
CA THR A 198 5.32 1.20 -3.89
C THR A 198 6.82 1.11 -4.18
N VAL A 199 7.23 1.35 -5.42
CA VAL A 199 8.64 1.32 -5.83
C VAL A 199 9.45 2.43 -5.14
N ILE A 200 8.91 3.65 -5.10
CA ILE A 200 9.55 4.78 -4.41
C ILE A 200 9.72 4.47 -2.92
N THR A 201 8.67 4.00 -2.25
CA THR A 201 8.71 3.68 -0.82
C THR A 201 9.72 2.57 -0.53
N ARG A 202 9.83 1.56 -1.40
CA ARG A 202 10.79 0.46 -1.27
C ARG A 202 12.24 0.94 -1.46
N ARG A 203 12.46 1.80 -2.46
CA ARG A 203 13.79 2.33 -2.77
C ARG A 203 14.29 3.33 -1.73
N PHE A 204 13.38 4.10 -1.16
CA PHE A 204 13.64 5.11 -0.13
C PHE A 204 12.99 4.69 1.19
N ALA A 205 13.55 3.68 1.85
CA ALA A 205 12.98 3.07 3.06
C ALA A 205 12.81 4.04 4.26
N HIS A 206 13.47 5.21 4.23
CA HIS A 206 13.27 6.28 5.20
C HIS A 206 11.94 7.02 5.04
N VAL A 207 11.29 6.89 3.87
CA VAL A 207 9.96 7.50 3.63
C VAL A 207 8.92 6.75 4.45
N ARG A 208 8.35 7.43 5.42
CA ARG A 208 7.25 6.88 6.21
C ARG A 208 5.93 7.02 5.44
N MET A 209 5.18 5.93 5.33
CA MET A 209 3.91 5.93 4.60
C MET A 209 2.86 6.84 5.25
N THR A 210 2.75 6.84 6.58
CA THR A 210 1.68 7.58 7.29
C THR A 210 1.69 9.08 6.99
N PRO A 211 2.82 9.84 7.14
CA PRO A 211 2.81 11.27 6.83
C PRO A 211 2.65 11.52 5.32
N ALA A 212 3.23 10.69 4.44
CA ALA A 212 3.07 10.83 3.00
C ALA A 212 1.60 10.64 2.57
N THR A 213 0.92 9.63 3.11
CA THR A 213 -0.49 9.38 2.83
C THR A 213 -1.39 10.48 3.40
N CYS A 214 -1.08 10.97 4.61
CA CYS A 214 -1.78 12.12 5.20
C CYS A 214 -1.68 13.35 4.29
N LEU A 215 -0.48 13.67 3.81
CA LEU A 215 -0.28 14.79 2.87
C LEU A 215 -0.99 14.53 1.54
N GLY A 216 -1.00 13.29 1.05
CA GLY A 216 -1.75 12.89 -0.15
C GLY A 216 -3.26 13.09 0.02
N ALA A 217 -3.80 12.76 1.20
CA ALA A 217 -5.20 13.05 1.52
C ALA A 217 -5.47 14.56 1.54
N VAL A 218 -4.56 15.37 2.11
CA VAL A 218 -4.68 16.84 2.07
C VAL A 218 -4.67 17.34 0.61
N PHE A 219 -3.78 16.86 -0.24
CA PHE A 219 -3.74 17.24 -1.66
C PHE A 219 -5.02 16.86 -2.40
N ALA A 220 -5.51 15.63 -2.18
CA ALA A 220 -6.78 15.18 -2.76
C ALA A 220 -7.95 16.07 -2.30
N GLY A 221 -8.01 16.40 -1.01
CA GLY A 221 -9.04 17.27 -0.46
C GLY A 221 -8.99 18.70 -1.01
N LEU A 222 -7.80 19.30 -1.10
CA LEU A 222 -7.63 20.64 -1.66
C LEU A 222 -7.98 20.68 -3.15
N PHE A 223 -7.55 19.68 -3.92
CA PHE A 223 -7.93 19.58 -5.32
C PHE A 223 -9.44 19.39 -5.48
N ALA A 224 -10.03 18.47 -4.69
CA ALA A 224 -11.46 18.24 -4.73
C ALA A 224 -12.27 19.48 -4.32
N ALA A 225 -11.80 20.26 -3.36
CA ALA A 225 -12.42 21.52 -2.97
C ALA A 225 -12.50 22.55 -4.12
N SER A 226 -11.57 22.50 -5.09
CA SER A 226 -11.59 23.38 -6.26
C SER A 226 -12.52 22.89 -7.37
N GLN A 227 -12.95 21.61 -7.31
CA GLN A 227 -13.79 21.00 -8.33
C GLN A 227 -15.22 20.73 -7.85
N ALA A 228 -15.44 20.68 -6.53
CA ALA A 228 -16.74 20.36 -5.94
C ALA A 228 -17.79 21.43 -6.23
N GLU A 229 -18.98 21.01 -6.63
CA GLU A 229 -20.12 21.91 -6.85
C GLU A 229 -20.67 22.49 -5.54
N GLY A 230 -20.40 21.84 -4.41
CA GLY A 230 -20.77 22.27 -3.07
C GLY A 230 -20.28 21.33 -1.99
N PHE A 231 -20.44 21.73 -0.72
CA PHE A 231 -19.99 20.92 0.43
C PHE A 231 -21.15 20.44 1.30
N ALA A 232 -22.37 20.81 0.95
CA ALA A 232 -23.56 20.42 1.71
C ALA A 232 -23.86 18.94 1.42
N VAL A 233 -23.93 18.16 2.51
CA VAL A 233 -24.29 16.74 2.47
C VAL A 233 -25.27 16.46 3.61
N SER A 234 -26.10 15.42 3.46
CA SER A 234 -27.02 15.02 4.52
C SER A 234 -26.26 14.52 5.75
N ALA A 235 -26.87 14.56 6.93
CA ALA A 235 -26.25 14.01 8.15
C ALA A 235 -25.98 12.50 8.02
N ARG A 236 -26.82 11.77 7.26
CA ARG A 236 -26.62 10.36 6.95
C ARG A 236 -25.35 10.16 6.10
N ASP A 237 -25.23 10.92 5.02
CA ASP A 237 -24.07 10.81 4.11
C ASP A 237 -22.79 11.24 4.81
N MET A 238 -22.83 12.23 5.69
CA MET A 238 -21.68 12.63 6.51
C MET A 238 -21.21 11.48 7.40
N GLY A 239 -22.11 10.66 7.95
CA GLY A 239 -21.75 9.43 8.67
C GLY A 239 -21.01 8.41 7.80
N PHE A 240 -21.49 8.18 6.57
CA PHE A 240 -20.79 7.31 5.63
C PHE A 240 -19.46 7.90 5.17
N LEU A 241 -19.37 9.20 4.92
CA LEU A 241 -18.14 9.88 4.54
C LEU A 241 -17.11 9.86 5.68
N PHE A 242 -17.53 9.98 6.93
CA PHE A 242 -16.68 9.77 8.10
C PHE A 242 -16.17 8.32 8.13
N ALA A 243 -17.04 7.34 7.99
CA ALA A 243 -16.65 5.93 7.94
C ALA A 243 -15.68 5.64 6.78
N PHE A 244 -15.91 6.26 5.62
CA PHE A 244 -15.08 6.09 4.43
C PHE A 244 -13.71 6.75 4.56
N GLY A 245 -13.62 7.95 5.19
CA GLY A 245 -12.36 8.67 5.40
C GLY A 245 -11.61 8.20 6.63
N ALA A 246 -12.21 8.33 7.83
CA ALA A 246 -11.52 8.07 9.08
C ALA A 246 -11.32 6.58 9.34
N ILE A 247 -12.36 5.75 9.17
CA ILE A 247 -12.30 4.34 9.51
C ILE A 247 -11.68 3.55 8.35
N ASN A 248 -12.30 3.58 7.17
CA ASN A 248 -11.83 2.77 6.04
C ASN A 248 -10.40 3.16 5.63
N LEU A 249 -10.15 4.43 5.34
CA LEU A 249 -8.84 4.87 4.86
C LEU A 249 -7.85 5.10 6.02
N GLY A 250 -8.22 5.91 7.01
CA GLY A 250 -7.33 6.34 8.09
C GLY A 250 -6.93 5.20 9.03
N LEU A 251 -7.90 4.54 9.66
CA LEU A 251 -7.67 3.42 10.58
C LEU A 251 -7.07 2.22 9.83
N GLY A 252 -7.57 1.89 8.63
CA GLY A 252 -7.01 0.84 7.80
C GLY A 252 -5.52 1.05 7.56
N LEU A 253 -5.10 2.28 7.16
CA LEU A 253 -3.69 2.60 6.96
C LEU A 253 -2.87 2.55 8.26
N ALA A 254 -3.42 3.04 9.38
CA ALA A 254 -2.73 2.99 10.67
C ALA A 254 -2.46 1.55 11.12
N MET A 255 -3.43 0.65 10.95
CA MET A 255 -3.26 -0.79 11.22
C MET A 255 -2.24 -1.43 10.28
N PHE A 256 -2.33 -1.15 8.98
CA PHE A 256 -1.38 -1.67 8.00
C PHE A 256 0.05 -1.17 8.28
N ALA A 257 0.23 0.13 8.46
CA ALA A 257 1.56 0.72 8.70
C ALA A 257 2.20 0.22 10.01
N THR A 258 1.40 -0.20 10.99
CA THR A 258 1.88 -0.77 12.24
C THR A 258 2.16 -2.27 12.06
N GLY A 259 1.23 -3.03 11.53
CA GLY A 259 1.31 -4.48 11.40
C GLY A 259 2.35 -4.96 10.39
N ALA A 260 2.48 -4.28 9.25
CA ALA A 260 3.43 -4.64 8.19
C ALA A 260 4.91 -4.54 8.61
N ARG A 261 5.22 -3.88 9.73
CA ARG A 261 6.57 -3.82 10.30
C ARG A 261 6.90 -5.04 11.15
N LEU A 262 5.89 -5.76 11.60
CA LEU A 262 6.01 -6.88 12.52
C LEU A 262 6.04 -8.24 11.79
N ILE A 263 5.78 -8.25 10.48
CA ILE A 263 5.72 -9.47 9.67
C ILE A 263 6.54 -9.33 8.39
N PRO A 264 6.97 -10.46 7.80
CA PRO A 264 7.63 -10.44 6.48
C PRO A 264 6.73 -9.83 5.40
N ALA A 265 7.32 -9.05 4.49
CA ALA A 265 6.60 -8.33 3.43
C ALA A 265 5.71 -9.24 2.56
N ALA A 266 6.13 -10.49 2.34
CA ALA A 266 5.35 -11.46 1.58
C ALA A 266 4.03 -11.84 2.27
N PHE A 267 4.01 -11.96 3.61
CA PHE A 267 2.78 -12.18 4.37
C PHE A 267 1.88 -10.94 4.34
N ALA A 268 2.45 -9.74 4.47
CA ALA A 268 1.69 -8.51 4.35
C ALA A 268 1.02 -8.40 2.97
N ALA A 269 1.75 -8.70 1.89
CA ALA A 269 1.22 -8.70 0.53
C ALA A 269 0.10 -9.75 0.35
N LEU A 270 0.29 -10.97 0.87
CA LEU A 270 -0.74 -12.02 0.81
C LEU A 270 -2.01 -11.61 1.55
N LEU A 271 -1.89 -11.09 2.76
CA LEU A 271 -3.07 -10.65 3.54
C LEU A 271 -3.79 -9.48 2.88
N SER A 272 -3.05 -8.57 2.23
CA SER A 272 -3.68 -7.45 1.50
C SER A 272 -4.54 -7.90 0.31
N THR A 273 -4.31 -9.11 -0.25
CA THR A 273 -5.15 -9.63 -1.34
C THR A 273 -6.59 -9.91 -0.92
N PHE A 274 -6.86 -10.04 0.39
CA PHE A 274 -8.23 -10.20 0.90
C PHE A 274 -9.12 -9.01 0.57
N GLU A 275 -8.58 -7.80 0.50
CA GLU A 275 -9.32 -6.61 0.04
C GLU A 275 -9.91 -6.83 -1.36
N THR A 276 -9.10 -7.34 -2.28
CA THR A 276 -9.51 -7.58 -3.67
C THR A 276 -10.60 -8.65 -3.80
N ILE A 277 -10.62 -9.62 -2.87
CA ILE A 277 -11.64 -10.68 -2.84
C ILE A 277 -12.91 -10.17 -2.18
N PHE A 278 -12.79 -9.62 -0.96
CA PHE A 278 -13.97 -9.23 -0.17
C PHE A 278 -14.65 -7.97 -0.69
N GLY A 279 -13.89 -7.04 -1.31
CA GLY A 279 -14.48 -5.81 -1.83
C GLY A 279 -15.66 -6.05 -2.79
N PRO A 280 -15.46 -6.78 -3.89
CA PRO A 280 -16.55 -7.14 -4.78
C PRO A 280 -17.68 -7.94 -4.11
N VAL A 281 -17.34 -8.83 -3.15
CA VAL A 281 -18.33 -9.62 -2.42
C VAL A 281 -19.26 -8.74 -1.59
N TRP A 282 -18.71 -7.75 -0.86
CA TRP A 282 -19.56 -6.82 -0.09
C TRP A 282 -20.47 -5.99 -0.97
N VAL A 283 -19.97 -5.49 -2.09
CA VAL A 283 -20.77 -4.67 -3.01
C VAL A 283 -21.85 -5.51 -3.68
N TRP A 284 -21.54 -6.75 -4.02
CA TRP A 284 -22.55 -7.69 -4.53
C TRP A 284 -23.64 -7.99 -3.47
N LEU A 285 -23.25 -8.31 -2.24
CA LEU A 285 -24.20 -8.67 -1.18
C LEU A 285 -25.05 -7.48 -0.71
N ILE A 286 -24.49 -6.27 -0.67
CA ILE A 286 -25.15 -5.09 -0.10
C ILE A 286 -25.91 -4.31 -1.19
N HIS A 287 -25.33 -4.18 -2.38
CA HIS A 287 -25.84 -3.32 -3.46
C HIS A 287 -26.30 -4.10 -4.70
N GLY A 288 -26.10 -5.43 -4.75
CA GLY A 288 -26.47 -6.24 -5.91
C GLY A 288 -25.61 -5.98 -7.16
N GLU A 289 -24.47 -5.30 -7.03
CA GLU A 289 -23.58 -5.01 -8.17
C GLU A 289 -22.91 -6.30 -8.64
N VAL A 290 -23.22 -6.74 -9.86
CA VAL A 290 -22.62 -7.94 -10.46
C VAL A 290 -21.54 -7.53 -11.43
N PRO A 291 -20.30 -8.01 -11.25
CA PRO A 291 -19.22 -7.77 -12.22
C PRO A 291 -19.53 -8.42 -13.57
N SER A 292 -19.07 -7.81 -14.65
CA SER A 292 -19.21 -8.41 -15.97
C SER A 292 -18.39 -9.69 -16.13
N ALA A 293 -18.74 -10.51 -17.11
CA ALA A 293 -17.98 -11.73 -17.42
C ALA A 293 -16.51 -11.42 -17.78
N ARG A 294 -16.24 -10.32 -18.50
CA ARG A 294 -14.88 -9.90 -18.85
C ARG A 294 -14.09 -9.44 -17.63
N THR A 295 -14.74 -8.70 -16.71
CA THR A 295 -14.15 -8.32 -15.42
C THR A 295 -13.79 -9.56 -14.60
N ILE A 296 -14.69 -10.56 -14.53
CA ILE A 296 -14.43 -11.81 -13.80
C ILE A 296 -13.27 -12.60 -14.43
N VAL A 297 -13.29 -12.81 -15.73
CA VAL A 297 -12.23 -13.59 -16.43
C VAL A 297 -10.89 -12.87 -16.36
N GLY A 298 -10.83 -11.60 -16.73
CA GLY A 298 -9.58 -10.82 -16.69
C GLY A 298 -9.04 -10.68 -15.27
N GLY A 299 -9.92 -10.43 -14.30
CA GLY A 299 -9.56 -10.35 -12.88
C GLY A 299 -9.07 -11.69 -12.32
N ALA A 300 -9.67 -12.81 -12.71
CA ALA A 300 -9.18 -14.14 -12.33
C ALA A 300 -7.76 -14.41 -12.86
N VAL A 301 -7.45 -13.98 -14.09
CA VAL A 301 -6.09 -14.08 -14.66
C VAL A 301 -5.10 -13.22 -13.87
N VAL A 302 -5.44 -11.95 -13.56
CA VAL A 302 -4.60 -11.05 -12.76
C VAL A 302 -4.35 -11.65 -11.38
N PHE A 303 -5.41 -12.11 -10.72
CA PHE A 303 -5.33 -12.66 -9.37
C PHE A 303 -4.53 -13.97 -9.31
N ALA A 304 -4.74 -14.88 -10.26
CA ALA A 304 -3.96 -16.11 -10.36
C ALA A 304 -2.45 -15.81 -10.59
N ALA A 305 -2.13 -14.86 -11.47
CA ALA A 305 -0.75 -14.42 -11.69
C ALA A 305 -0.11 -13.87 -10.41
N LEU A 306 -0.84 -13.07 -9.64
CA LEU A 306 -0.40 -12.54 -8.35
C LEU A 306 -0.13 -13.65 -7.33
N LEU A 307 -1.07 -14.59 -7.15
CA LEU A 307 -0.91 -15.70 -6.19
C LEU A 307 0.27 -16.59 -6.54
N VAL A 308 0.45 -16.93 -7.82
CA VAL A 308 1.60 -17.71 -8.31
C VAL A 308 2.89 -16.95 -8.03
N HIS A 309 2.94 -15.64 -8.32
CA HIS A 309 4.11 -14.82 -8.05
C HIS A 309 4.47 -14.78 -6.57
N ILE A 310 3.51 -14.52 -5.69
CA ILE A 310 3.71 -14.52 -4.23
C ILE A 310 4.20 -15.91 -3.76
N GLY A 311 3.59 -17.00 -4.23
CA GLY A 311 4.00 -18.35 -3.88
C GLY A 311 5.43 -18.68 -4.30
N MET A 312 5.88 -18.18 -5.46
CA MET A 312 7.26 -18.35 -5.91
C MET A 312 8.25 -17.54 -5.05
N GLU A 313 7.89 -16.32 -4.67
CA GLU A 313 8.72 -15.50 -3.77
C GLU A 313 8.88 -16.15 -2.39
N PHE A 314 7.82 -16.72 -1.83
CA PHE A 314 7.90 -17.49 -0.58
C PHE A 314 8.88 -18.66 -0.69
N ARG A 315 8.78 -19.46 -1.76
CA ARG A 315 9.69 -20.61 -1.98
C ARG A 315 11.12 -20.16 -2.13
N ARG A 316 11.36 -19.03 -2.78
CA ARG A 316 12.69 -18.46 -3.00
C ARG A 316 13.32 -18.00 -1.68
N GLN A 317 12.54 -17.29 -0.83
CA GLN A 317 13.00 -16.85 0.48
C GLN A 317 13.30 -18.03 1.40
N ALA A 318 12.43 -19.05 1.44
CA ALA A 318 12.65 -20.26 2.22
C ALA A 318 13.94 -21.00 1.82
N ARG A 319 14.23 -21.12 0.51
CA ARG A 319 15.47 -21.74 0.01
C ARG A 319 16.70 -20.94 0.40
N SER A 320 16.66 -19.61 0.29
CA SER A 320 17.77 -18.73 0.68
C SER A 320 18.12 -18.85 2.16
N GLN A 321 17.11 -18.94 3.04
CA GLN A 321 17.29 -19.14 4.47
C GLN A 321 17.86 -20.52 4.79
N ALA A 322 17.41 -21.57 4.11
CA ALA A 322 17.94 -22.93 4.30
C ALA A 322 19.42 -23.06 3.89
N THR A 323 19.86 -22.30 2.88
CA THR A 323 21.26 -22.29 2.41
C THR A 323 22.17 -21.44 3.31
N ALA A 324 21.62 -20.50 4.08
CA ALA A 324 22.35 -19.62 5.00
C ALA A 324 22.57 -20.25 6.40
N MET A 325 21.91 -21.36 6.74
CA MET A 325 22.17 -22.09 7.97
C MET A 325 23.50 -22.83 7.87
N PRO A 326 24.47 -22.61 8.80
CA PRO A 326 25.70 -23.41 8.85
C PRO A 326 25.31 -24.89 9.14
N ALA A 327 26.01 -25.83 8.49
CA ALA A 327 25.84 -27.24 8.75
C ALA A 327 26.03 -27.53 10.25
N PRO A 328 25.19 -28.38 10.88
CA PRO A 328 25.40 -28.78 12.27
C PRO A 328 26.75 -29.49 12.36
N HIS A 329 27.62 -28.99 13.27
CA HIS A 329 28.93 -29.59 13.59
C HIS A 329 28.77 -30.88 14.35
#